data_e355db1af090a612524e9120cf3a50c1
#
_entry.id   e355db1af090a612524e9120cf3a50c1
#
_cell.length_a   1.000
_cell.length_b   1.000
_cell.length_c   1.000
_cell.angle_alpha   90.00
_cell.angle_beta   90.00
_cell.angle_gamma   90.00
#
_symmetry.space_group_name_H-M   'P 1'
#
loop_
_entity.id
_entity.type
_entity.pdbx_description
1 polymer ?
#
loop_
_entity_poly.entity_id
_entity_poly.type
_entity_poly.pdbx_seq_one_letter_code
_entity_poly.pdbx_strand_id
1 'polypeptide(L)'
;MSKRQEPENPWEQQPGESAKAFEAFAAYRDMGADRSIRKVAQKVGKSATQMGKWSKAHQWTDRVRAYDKHLDHVAQAQAEREVQRMTTRHINIAMNLQAKAIDALNNLDPSML
;
A
#
# COMPACT_ATOMS: atom_id res chain seq x y z
N MET A 1 -16.75 -29.36 -11.00
CA MET A 1 -16.34 -28.77 -9.71
C MET A 1 -15.37 -27.64 -9.96
N SER A 2 -15.78 -26.44 -9.59
CA SER A 2 -14.85 -25.30 -9.66
C SER A 2 -13.76 -25.51 -8.63
N LYS A 3 -12.52 -25.53 -9.06
CA LYS A 3 -11.39 -25.50 -8.15
C LYS A 3 -11.42 -24.17 -7.38
N ARG A 4 -11.45 -24.27 -6.06
CA ARG A 4 -11.29 -23.11 -5.22
C ARG A 4 -9.93 -22.51 -5.52
N GLN A 5 -9.88 -21.25 -6.01
CA GLN A 5 -8.62 -20.57 -6.19
C GLN A 5 -7.95 -20.39 -4.84
N GLU A 6 -6.69 -20.79 -4.75
CA GLU A 6 -5.90 -20.48 -3.57
C GLU A 6 -5.64 -18.99 -3.52
N PRO A 7 -5.68 -18.37 -2.32
CA PRO A 7 -5.36 -16.96 -2.19
C PRO A 7 -3.91 -16.71 -2.62
N GLU A 8 -3.70 -15.63 -3.36
CA GLU A 8 -2.36 -15.24 -3.81
C GLU A 8 -1.48 -14.80 -2.65
N ASN A 9 -2.09 -14.29 -1.58
CA ASN A 9 -1.36 -13.59 -0.51
C ASN A 9 -1.72 -14.14 0.86
N PRO A 10 -0.73 -14.24 1.78
CA PRO A 10 -0.98 -14.74 3.13
C PRO A 10 -1.97 -13.92 3.95
N TRP A 11 -2.14 -12.65 3.64
CA TRP A 11 -3.05 -11.76 4.37
C TRP A 11 -4.48 -11.82 3.88
N GLU A 12 -4.77 -12.62 2.87
CA GLU A 12 -6.13 -12.90 2.40
C GLU A 12 -6.71 -14.10 3.17
N GLN A 13 -8.02 -14.29 3.07
CA GLN A 13 -8.66 -15.43 3.71
C GLN A 13 -8.06 -16.74 3.19
N GLN A 14 -7.59 -17.58 4.11
CA GLN A 14 -6.93 -18.83 3.78
C GLN A 14 -7.92 -19.99 3.71
N PRO A 15 -7.57 -21.08 2.98
CA PRO A 15 -8.38 -22.29 3.00
C PRO A 15 -8.53 -22.83 4.43
N GLY A 16 -9.74 -23.21 4.81
CA GLY A 16 -10.03 -23.69 6.15
C GLY A 16 -10.22 -22.60 7.20
N GLU A 17 -10.01 -21.35 6.85
CA GLU A 17 -10.26 -20.22 7.73
C GLU A 17 -11.72 -19.80 7.58
N SER A 18 -12.48 -19.81 8.70
CA SER A 18 -13.88 -19.39 8.67
C SER A 18 -13.99 -17.88 8.42
N ALA A 19 -15.16 -17.44 7.97
CA ALA A 19 -15.43 -16.00 7.76
C ALA A 19 -15.23 -15.21 9.04
N LYS A 20 -15.65 -15.75 10.19
CA LYS A 20 -15.48 -15.09 11.49
C LYS A 20 -14.02 -15.01 11.91
N ALA A 21 -13.27 -16.10 11.71
CA ALA A 21 -11.84 -16.12 12.01
C ALA A 21 -11.07 -15.13 11.12
N PHE A 22 -11.42 -15.07 9.85
CA PHE A 22 -10.80 -14.12 8.94
C PHE A 22 -11.18 -12.67 9.29
N GLU A 23 -12.42 -12.40 9.67
CA GLU A 23 -12.85 -11.08 10.11
C GLU A 23 -12.01 -10.60 11.31
N ALA A 24 -11.77 -11.49 12.27
CA ALA A 24 -10.91 -11.20 13.41
C ALA A 24 -9.47 -10.94 12.97
N PHE A 25 -8.94 -11.77 12.07
CA PHE A 25 -7.61 -11.57 11.53
C PHE A 25 -7.50 -10.23 10.80
N ALA A 26 -8.47 -9.89 9.96
CA ALA A 26 -8.47 -8.63 9.22
C ALA A 26 -8.47 -7.43 10.16
N ALA A 27 -9.23 -7.48 11.25
CA ALA A 27 -9.22 -6.44 12.25
C ALA A 27 -7.85 -6.30 12.91
N TYR A 28 -7.20 -7.42 13.23
CA TYR A 28 -5.85 -7.45 13.78
C TYR A 28 -4.82 -6.92 12.77
N ARG A 29 -4.89 -7.40 11.53
CA ARG A 29 -4.02 -6.96 10.43
C ARG A 29 -4.07 -5.44 10.26
N ASP A 30 -5.26 -4.86 10.27
CA ASP A 30 -5.48 -3.45 9.96
C ASP A 30 -5.16 -2.51 11.12
N MET A 31 -4.88 -3.04 12.31
CA MET A 31 -4.39 -2.24 13.43
C MET A 31 -2.98 -1.69 13.23
N GLY A 32 -2.21 -2.28 12.33
CA GLY A 32 -0.84 -1.83 12.08
C GLY A 32 0.07 -2.01 13.29
N ALA A 33 0.89 -1.00 13.57
CA ALA A 33 1.86 -1.06 14.67
C ALA A 33 1.24 -1.24 16.05
N ASP A 34 -0.03 -0.91 16.21
CA ASP A 34 -0.74 -1.02 17.50
C ASP A 34 -1.43 -2.37 17.72
N ARG A 35 -1.07 -3.38 16.94
CA ARG A 35 -1.68 -4.70 17.02
C ARG A 35 -1.57 -5.30 18.42
N SER A 36 -2.71 -5.82 18.90
CA SER A 36 -2.80 -6.46 20.20
C SER A 36 -3.94 -7.48 20.17
N ILE A 37 -3.67 -8.67 20.71
CA ILE A 37 -4.69 -9.72 20.86
C ILE A 37 -5.85 -9.20 21.72
N ARG A 38 -5.55 -8.47 22.80
CA ARG A 38 -6.58 -7.90 23.67
C ARG A 38 -7.45 -6.90 22.92
N LYS A 39 -6.84 -6.02 22.14
CA LYS A 39 -7.57 -4.99 21.38
C LYS A 39 -8.48 -5.61 20.34
N VAL A 40 -8.00 -6.63 19.61
CA VAL A 40 -8.83 -7.29 18.61
C VAL A 40 -9.98 -8.05 19.27
N ALA A 41 -9.74 -8.68 20.41
CA ALA A 41 -10.79 -9.34 21.17
C ALA A 41 -11.91 -8.38 21.54
N GLN A 42 -11.56 -7.21 22.02
CA GLN A 42 -12.54 -6.15 22.34
C GLN A 42 -13.29 -5.67 21.11
N LYS A 43 -12.58 -5.48 20.00
CA LYS A 43 -13.15 -4.97 18.76
C LYS A 43 -14.18 -5.94 18.15
N VAL A 44 -13.88 -7.23 18.16
CA VAL A 44 -14.76 -8.24 17.57
C VAL A 44 -15.76 -8.84 18.57
N GLY A 45 -15.67 -8.45 19.85
CA GLY A 45 -16.59 -8.92 20.87
C GLY A 45 -16.38 -10.36 21.28
N LYS A 46 -15.14 -10.85 21.25
CA LYS A 46 -14.79 -12.22 21.62
C LYS A 46 -13.69 -12.23 22.68
N SER A 47 -13.41 -13.40 23.26
CA SER A 47 -12.40 -13.50 24.30
C SER A 47 -10.98 -13.42 23.73
N ALA A 48 -10.05 -12.92 24.54
CA ALA A 48 -8.63 -12.92 24.20
C ALA A 48 -8.10 -14.35 24.02
N THR A 49 -8.62 -15.31 24.76
CA THR A 49 -8.29 -16.73 24.62
C THR A 49 -8.65 -17.26 23.23
N GLN A 50 -9.84 -16.91 22.75
CA GLN A 50 -10.27 -17.29 21.40
C GLN A 50 -9.39 -16.65 20.33
N MET A 51 -9.03 -15.38 20.51
CA MET A 51 -8.13 -14.69 19.57
C MET A 51 -6.75 -15.35 19.56
N GLY A 52 -6.22 -15.71 20.71
CA GLY A 52 -4.95 -16.43 20.81
C GLY A 52 -4.97 -17.77 20.10
N LYS A 53 -6.07 -18.52 20.21
CA LYS A 53 -6.23 -19.78 19.50
C LYS A 53 -6.24 -19.58 17.98
N TRP A 54 -6.99 -18.61 17.50
CA TRP A 54 -7.04 -18.30 16.07
C TRP A 54 -5.68 -17.81 15.55
N SER A 55 -4.99 -16.98 16.35
CA SER A 55 -3.66 -16.50 16.00
C SER A 55 -2.67 -17.62 15.78
N LYS A 56 -2.68 -18.64 16.65
CA LYS A 56 -1.82 -19.83 16.50
C LYS A 56 -2.27 -20.71 15.33
N ALA A 57 -3.57 -20.99 15.25
CA ALA A 57 -4.11 -21.88 14.22
C ALA A 57 -3.91 -21.34 12.82
N HIS A 58 -3.98 -20.02 12.64
CA HIS A 58 -3.93 -19.36 11.35
C HIS A 58 -2.67 -18.51 11.15
N GLN A 59 -1.68 -18.67 11.99
CA GLN A 59 -0.35 -18.05 11.83
C GLN A 59 -0.40 -16.52 11.63
N TRP A 60 -1.11 -15.84 12.48
CA TRP A 60 -1.34 -14.40 12.36
C TRP A 60 -0.03 -13.59 12.31
N THR A 61 0.96 -13.94 13.15
CA THR A 61 2.22 -13.21 13.23
C THR A 61 2.95 -13.21 11.88
N ASP A 62 3.04 -14.36 11.24
CA ASP A 62 3.71 -14.48 9.95
C ASP A 62 2.93 -13.76 8.84
N ARG A 63 1.61 -13.86 8.89
CA ARG A 63 0.73 -13.25 7.89
C ARG A 63 0.78 -11.72 7.95
N VAL A 64 0.78 -11.13 9.15
CA VAL A 64 0.87 -9.67 9.28
C VAL A 64 2.27 -9.17 8.95
N ARG A 65 3.31 -9.96 9.20
CA ARG A 65 4.66 -9.61 8.77
C ARG A 65 4.74 -9.52 7.26
N ALA A 66 4.17 -10.48 6.55
CA ALA A 66 4.10 -10.46 5.09
C ALA A 66 3.27 -9.27 4.58
N TYR A 67 2.17 -8.97 5.26
CA TYR A 67 1.32 -7.84 4.92
C TYR A 67 2.04 -6.50 5.09
N ASP A 68 2.73 -6.31 6.20
CA ASP A 68 3.49 -5.08 6.45
C ASP A 68 4.60 -4.88 5.42
N LYS A 69 5.29 -5.96 5.07
CA LYS A 69 6.30 -5.93 4.01
C LYS A 69 5.68 -5.52 2.66
N HIS A 70 4.50 -6.06 2.36
CA HIS A 70 3.77 -5.68 1.16
C HIS A 70 3.42 -4.19 1.16
N LEU A 71 2.92 -3.67 2.28
CA LEU A 71 2.58 -2.25 2.39
C LEU A 71 3.82 -1.35 2.21
N ASP A 72 4.97 -1.76 2.73
CA ASP A 72 6.23 -1.05 2.51
C ASP A 72 6.60 -1.00 1.03
N HIS A 73 6.47 -2.13 0.34
CA HIS A 73 6.72 -2.18 -1.11
C HIS A 73 5.78 -1.27 -1.89
N VAL A 74 4.50 -1.27 -1.55
CA VAL A 74 3.51 -0.39 -2.18
C VAL A 74 3.87 1.07 -1.95
N ALA A 75 4.21 1.44 -0.72
CA ALA A 75 4.58 2.81 -0.38
C ALA A 75 5.84 3.26 -1.13
N GLN A 76 6.86 2.40 -1.23
CA GLN A 76 8.07 2.69 -1.99
C GLN A 76 7.78 2.89 -3.48
N ALA A 77 6.97 2.01 -4.06
CA ALA A 77 6.60 2.12 -5.47
C ALA A 77 5.82 3.41 -5.76
N GLN A 78 4.93 3.80 -4.84
CA GLN A 78 4.19 5.06 -4.96
C GLN A 78 5.13 6.27 -4.85
N ALA A 79 6.07 6.23 -3.92
CA ALA A 79 7.06 7.29 -3.75
C ALA A 79 7.92 7.45 -5.00
N GLU A 80 8.37 6.35 -5.58
CA GLU A 80 9.15 6.36 -6.81
C GLU A 80 8.35 6.95 -7.98
N ARG A 81 7.09 6.55 -8.12
CA ARG A 81 6.22 7.10 -9.16
C ARG A 81 6.01 8.60 -8.98
N GLU A 82 5.87 9.06 -7.74
CA GLU A 82 5.71 10.49 -7.47
C GLU A 82 6.97 11.28 -7.84
N VAL A 83 8.14 10.77 -7.49
CA VAL A 83 9.43 11.38 -7.89
C VAL A 83 9.53 11.46 -9.41
N GLN A 84 9.21 10.39 -10.12
CA GLN A 84 9.23 10.37 -11.58
C GLN A 84 8.25 11.38 -12.17
N ARG A 85 7.06 11.48 -11.60
CA ARG A 85 6.03 12.44 -12.04
C ARG A 85 6.50 13.88 -11.85
N MET A 86 7.09 14.18 -10.71
CA MET A 86 7.67 15.51 -10.43
C MET A 86 8.81 15.83 -11.37
N THR A 87 9.70 14.88 -11.61
CA THR A 87 10.84 15.04 -12.53
C THR A 87 10.34 15.32 -13.95
N THR A 88 9.38 14.56 -14.43
CA THR A 88 8.77 14.77 -15.76
C THR A 88 8.13 16.14 -15.85
N ARG A 89 7.43 16.57 -14.82
CA ARG A 89 6.82 17.92 -14.77
C ARG A 89 7.88 19.01 -14.85
N HIS A 90 8.96 18.87 -14.08
CA HIS A 90 10.05 19.85 -14.08
C HIS A 90 10.73 19.94 -15.45
N ILE A 91 10.96 18.79 -16.09
CA ILE A 91 11.52 18.76 -17.45
C ILE A 91 10.60 19.45 -18.44
N ASN A 92 9.31 19.17 -18.40
CA ASN A 92 8.33 19.80 -19.30
C ASN A 92 8.26 21.32 -19.09
N ILE A 93 8.29 21.77 -17.85
CA ILE A 93 8.30 23.21 -17.54
C ILE A 93 9.58 23.85 -18.09
N ALA A 94 10.74 23.22 -17.88
CA ALA A 94 12.01 23.72 -18.37
C ALA A 94 12.03 23.80 -19.90
N MET A 95 11.50 22.78 -20.58
CA MET A 95 11.41 22.77 -22.04
C MET A 95 10.49 23.86 -22.56
N ASN A 96 9.34 24.09 -21.90
CA ASN A 96 8.42 25.16 -22.29
C ASN A 96 9.04 26.53 -22.10
N LEU A 97 9.76 26.75 -21.00
CA LEU A 97 10.46 28.01 -20.75
C LEU A 97 11.55 28.26 -21.79
N GLN A 98 12.31 27.21 -22.14
CA GLN A 98 13.35 27.30 -23.17
C GLN A 98 12.75 27.63 -24.53
N ALA A 99 11.66 26.98 -24.90
CA ALA A 99 10.97 27.25 -26.17
C ALA A 99 10.46 28.69 -26.23
N LYS A 100 9.91 29.20 -25.13
CA LYS A 100 9.45 30.61 -25.04
C LYS A 100 10.62 31.59 -25.12
N ALA A 101 11.74 31.28 -24.50
CA ALA A 101 12.93 32.10 -24.57
C ALA A 101 13.48 32.18 -25.99
N ILE A 102 13.54 31.03 -26.69
CA ILE A 102 13.99 31.00 -28.10
C ILE A 102 13.04 31.80 -28.97
N ASP A 103 11.74 31.65 -28.78
CA ASP A 103 10.72 32.39 -29.53
C ASP A 103 10.88 33.90 -29.33
N ALA A 104 11.07 34.33 -28.08
CA ALA A 104 11.31 35.74 -27.75
C ALA A 104 12.57 36.28 -28.45
N LEU A 105 13.67 35.51 -28.48
CA LEU A 105 14.88 35.87 -29.15
C LEU A 105 14.68 35.98 -30.69
N ASN A 106 13.92 35.06 -31.26
CA ASN A 106 13.62 35.07 -32.70
C ASN A 106 12.74 36.25 -33.11
N ASN A 107 11.96 36.79 -32.17
CA ASN A 107 11.05 37.89 -32.45
C ASN A 107 11.67 39.25 -32.08
N LEU A 108 12.93 39.29 -31.64
CA LEU A 108 13.62 40.55 -31.39
C LEU A 108 13.91 41.25 -32.69
N ASP A 109 13.63 42.54 -32.73
CA ASP A 109 14.00 43.43 -33.85
C ASP A 109 15.53 43.61 -33.82
N PRO A 110 16.24 43.32 -34.94
CA PRO A 110 17.67 43.54 -35.00
C PRO A 110 18.12 44.96 -34.69
N SER A 111 17.26 45.93 -34.96
CA SER A 111 17.58 47.34 -34.67
C SER A 111 17.60 47.64 -33.15
N MET A 112 17.10 46.74 -32.34
CA MET A 112 17.10 46.88 -30.87
C MET A 112 18.37 46.31 -30.23
N LEU A 113 19.20 45.65 -31.00
CA LEU A 113 20.44 45.05 -30.49
C LEU A 113 21.64 46.02 -30.61
#